data_e6ae05af62307783fef6be508479c7de
#
_entry.id   e6ae05af62307783fef6be508479c7de
#
_cell.length_a   1.000
_cell.length_b   1.000
_cell.length_c   1.000
_cell.angle_alpha   90.00
_cell.angle_beta   90.00
_cell.angle_gamma   90.00
#
_symmetry.space_group_name_H-M   'P 1'
#
loop_
_entity.id
_entity.type
_entity.pdbx_description
1 polymer ?
#
loop_
_entity_poly.entity_id
_entity_poly.type
_entity_poly.pdbx_seq_one_letter_code
_entity_poly.pdbx_strand_id
1 'polypeptide(L)'
;MSDELFKKVVSHAKEYGFVFPSSEIYDGLGAVYDYGQNGAELKNNLRQYWWKAMVQMHENIVGIDAAIFMHPKTWKASGHIDGFSDPMIDNKDSKKRYRADNLLEDKIARYQKDGKSNKADELQIALDQALLDNNLVQLKTLIEQHEIACPISGTRNWTDVRQFNLMFSTEMGAMAEDADKIYLRPETAQGIFVNFLNVQKTGRMKIPFGIAQTGKAFRNEIIARQFIMRMREFEQMEMQFFIRPGTQKEWYEHWKTARMKWHHKLGFGENMYRFHNHVKLAHYADAAVDIEFNFPFGFKEMEGIHSRTDFDLRNHQEHSGKKIQYFDAELDENGKAYGNYTPYVIETSIGLDRLFLATLCACYKEEEIGTEDKKDSRIVLNLPPILAPYKVAILPLMKKDGLPEVAREIMQELKLEYNCFYEEKDAIGKRYRRQDAIGTPFCITIDHQTLEDKTVTIRYRDNMQQERIAISRLKEILASEISWAKLLA
;
A
#
# COMPACT_ATOMS: atom_id res chain seq x y z
N MET A 1 -9.79 -5.11 -21.73
CA MET A 1 -9.50 -6.08 -20.62
C MET A 1 -9.68 -5.46 -19.23
N SER A 2 -9.97 -4.21 -19.11
CA SER A 2 -9.73 -3.49 -17.87
C SER A 2 -10.90 -3.40 -16.89
N ASP A 3 -12.00 -2.78 -17.25
CA ASP A 3 -13.09 -2.49 -16.30
C ASP A 3 -13.84 -3.74 -15.82
N GLU A 4 -13.95 -4.76 -16.66
CA GLU A 4 -14.63 -6.01 -16.31
C GLU A 4 -13.82 -6.82 -15.28
N LEU A 5 -12.50 -6.97 -15.50
CA LEU A 5 -11.63 -7.65 -14.53
C LEU A 5 -11.66 -6.93 -13.18
N PHE A 6 -11.60 -5.61 -13.17
CA PHE A 6 -11.66 -4.84 -11.94
C PHE A 6 -12.96 -5.07 -11.16
N LYS A 7 -14.11 -5.07 -11.85
CA LYS A 7 -15.40 -5.38 -11.23
C LYS A 7 -15.44 -6.79 -10.65
N LYS A 8 -14.88 -7.79 -11.36
CA LYS A 8 -14.78 -9.16 -10.88
C LYS A 8 -13.92 -9.27 -9.62
N VAL A 9 -12.76 -8.61 -9.59
CA VAL A 9 -11.87 -8.57 -8.41
C VAL A 9 -12.57 -7.93 -7.21
N VAL A 10 -13.28 -6.81 -7.40
CA VAL A 10 -14.02 -6.13 -6.33
C VAL A 10 -15.14 -7.01 -5.79
N SER A 11 -15.92 -7.64 -6.68
CA SER A 11 -16.98 -8.57 -6.28
C SER A 11 -16.44 -9.77 -5.53
N HIS A 12 -15.35 -10.36 -6.03
CA HIS A 12 -14.66 -11.48 -5.40
C HIS A 12 -14.14 -11.10 -4.00
N ALA A 13 -13.52 -9.92 -3.87
CA ALA A 13 -12.99 -9.44 -2.58
C ALA A 13 -14.10 -9.33 -1.53
N LYS A 14 -15.29 -8.89 -1.92
CA LYS A 14 -16.47 -8.82 -1.04
C LYS A 14 -17.03 -10.21 -0.73
N GLU A 15 -17.25 -11.03 -1.73
CA GLU A 15 -17.87 -12.37 -1.61
C GLU A 15 -17.05 -13.30 -0.72
N TYR A 16 -15.72 -13.24 -0.85
CA TYR A 16 -14.81 -14.14 -0.12
C TYR A 16 -14.17 -13.53 1.12
N GLY A 17 -14.73 -12.44 1.66
CA GLY A 17 -14.32 -11.89 2.95
C GLY A 17 -12.92 -11.27 2.95
N PHE A 18 -12.54 -10.61 1.87
CA PHE A 18 -11.30 -9.84 1.81
C PHE A 18 -11.52 -8.38 2.20
N VAL A 19 -12.50 -7.69 1.59
CA VAL A 19 -12.72 -6.27 1.84
C VAL A 19 -14.22 -5.96 1.82
N PHE A 20 -14.68 -5.20 2.81
CA PHE A 20 -16.04 -4.70 2.93
C PHE A 20 -16.07 -3.16 3.01
N PRO A 21 -17.13 -2.48 2.56
CA PRO A 21 -17.35 -1.09 2.95
C PRO A 21 -17.44 -0.98 4.47
N SER A 22 -16.74 -0.03 5.07
CA SER A 22 -16.82 0.16 6.52
C SER A 22 -18.21 0.57 6.94
N SER A 23 -18.71 -0.04 8.03
CA SER A 23 -20.05 0.23 8.56
C SER A 23 -21.19 0.00 7.55
N GLU A 24 -21.09 -1.04 6.74
CA GLU A 24 -22.04 -1.33 5.65
C GLU A 24 -23.49 -1.41 6.12
N ILE A 25 -23.76 -1.84 7.38
CA ILE A 25 -25.09 -1.88 7.96
C ILE A 25 -25.76 -0.49 8.12
N TYR A 26 -24.96 0.58 8.00
CA TYR A 26 -25.40 1.99 7.99
C TYR A 26 -25.12 2.66 6.64
N ASP A 27 -25.25 1.94 5.54
CA ASP A 27 -24.95 2.37 4.17
C ASP A 27 -23.47 2.73 3.89
N GLY A 28 -22.58 2.40 4.83
CA GLY A 28 -21.14 2.59 4.70
C GLY A 28 -20.66 4.02 4.91
N LEU A 29 -19.34 4.17 5.06
CA LEU A 29 -18.66 5.47 5.06
C LEU A 29 -17.79 5.56 3.81
N GLY A 30 -18.00 6.62 3.01
CA GLY A 30 -17.32 6.78 1.72
C GLY A 30 -15.79 6.80 1.86
N ALA A 31 -15.11 5.99 1.06
CA ALA A 31 -13.65 5.82 1.04
C ALA A 31 -13.03 5.27 2.33
N VAL A 32 -13.79 4.52 3.10
CA VAL A 32 -13.32 3.77 4.26
C VAL A 32 -13.74 2.32 4.10
N TYR A 33 -12.83 1.39 4.36
CA TYR A 33 -13.07 -0.04 4.16
C TYR A 33 -12.55 -0.85 5.35
N ASP A 34 -13.24 -1.95 5.63
CA ASP A 34 -12.85 -2.96 6.58
C ASP A 34 -12.24 -4.16 5.84
N TYR A 35 -11.20 -4.76 6.41
CA TYR A 35 -10.63 -6.00 5.91
C TYR A 35 -11.28 -7.17 6.65
N GLY A 36 -11.96 -8.04 5.91
CA GLY A 36 -12.57 -9.25 6.47
C GLY A 36 -11.53 -10.30 6.87
N GLN A 37 -11.99 -11.48 7.29
CA GLN A 37 -11.13 -12.53 7.83
C GLN A 37 -9.98 -12.93 6.89
N ASN A 38 -10.25 -13.09 5.58
CA ASN A 38 -9.23 -13.42 4.59
C ASN A 38 -8.37 -12.19 4.24
N GLY A 39 -8.98 -11.02 4.23
CA GLY A 39 -8.29 -9.76 3.97
C GLY A 39 -7.31 -9.40 5.06
N ALA A 40 -7.68 -9.55 6.33
CA ALA A 40 -6.82 -9.26 7.46
C ALA A 40 -5.55 -10.14 7.44
N GLU A 41 -5.71 -11.44 7.17
CA GLU A 41 -4.58 -12.36 7.07
C GLU A 41 -3.66 -12.05 5.89
N LEU A 42 -4.22 -11.82 4.69
CA LEU A 42 -3.43 -11.44 3.53
C LEU A 42 -2.69 -10.11 3.77
N LYS A 43 -3.35 -9.13 4.35
CA LYS A 43 -2.75 -7.82 4.67
C LYS A 43 -1.61 -7.95 5.67
N ASN A 44 -1.78 -8.77 6.71
CA ASN A 44 -0.73 -9.10 7.67
C ASN A 44 0.48 -9.77 6.99
N ASN A 45 0.23 -10.74 6.11
CA ASN A 45 1.30 -11.45 5.40
C ASN A 45 2.08 -10.49 4.46
N LEU A 46 1.41 -9.58 3.76
CA LEU A 46 2.05 -8.56 2.92
C LEU A 46 2.88 -7.58 3.77
N ARG A 47 2.38 -7.15 4.93
CA ARG A 47 3.14 -6.32 5.87
C ARG A 47 4.37 -7.04 6.38
N GLN A 48 4.27 -8.33 6.74
CA GLN A 48 5.40 -9.13 7.16
C GLN A 48 6.42 -9.34 6.04
N TYR A 49 5.99 -9.53 4.79
CA TYR A 49 6.86 -9.62 3.63
C TYR A 49 7.73 -8.36 3.48
N TRP A 50 7.10 -7.18 3.56
CA TRP A 50 7.83 -5.91 3.51
C TRP A 50 8.75 -5.75 4.72
N TRP A 51 8.24 -6.00 5.94
CA TRP A 51 9.01 -5.83 7.17
C TRP A 51 10.25 -6.71 7.21
N LYS A 52 10.11 -7.97 6.84
CA LYS A 52 11.25 -8.91 6.77
C LYS A 52 12.27 -8.43 5.74
N ALA A 53 11.84 -8.08 4.53
CA ALA A 53 12.71 -7.59 3.48
C ALA A 53 13.43 -6.30 3.88
N MET A 54 12.73 -5.37 4.53
CA MET A 54 13.26 -4.04 4.84
C MET A 54 14.08 -4.01 6.14
N VAL A 55 13.61 -4.70 7.19
CA VAL A 55 14.24 -4.62 8.51
C VAL A 55 15.11 -5.85 8.81
N GLN A 56 14.55 -7.06 8.63
CA GLN A 56 15.25 -8.28 9.02
C GLN A 56 16.45 -8.62 8.11
N MET A 57 16.35 -8.29 6.81
CA MET A 57 17.39 -8.61 5.82
C MET A 57 18.50 -7.54 5.73
N HIS A 58 18.40 -6.44 6.52
CA HIS A 58 19.41 -5.39 6.57
C HIS A 58 19.93 -5.22 7.98
N GLU A 59 21.27 -5.17 8.14
CA GLU A 59 21.92 -4.98 9.43
C GLU A 59 21.83 -3.54 9.96
N ASN A 60 21.61 -2.59 9.05
CA ASN A 60 21.61 -1.16 9.33
C ASN A 60 20.20 -0.52 9.18
N ILE A 61 19.13 -1.29 9.24
CA ILE A 61 17.76 -0.78 9.25
C ILE A 61 17.03 -1.30 10.49
N VAL A 62 16.45 -0.37 11.24
CA VAL A 62 15.67 -0.71 12.45
C VAL A 62 14.23 -0.22 12.32
N GLY A 63 13.34 -0.84 13.06
CA GLY A 63 11.91 -0.47 13.05
C GLY A 63 11.53 0.40 14.24
N ILE A 64 10.52 1.26 14.03
CA ILE A 64 9.82 1.99 15.08
C ILE A 64 8.30 1.85 14.92
N ASP A 65 7.58 2.19 15.96
CA ASP A 65 6.12 2.39 15.95
C ASP A 65 5.82 3.74 16.61
N ALA A 66 5.80 4.80 15.81
CA ALA A 66 5.53 6.15 16.28
C ALA A 66 4.01 6.38 16.45
N ALA A 67 3.64 7.20 17.42
CA ALA A 67 2.25 7.56 17.70
C ALA A 67 1.55 8.21 16.49
N ILE A 68 0.25 7.95 16.34
CA ILE A 68 -0.60 8.62 15.34
C ILE A 68 -0.77 10.10 15.69
N PHE A 69 -1.05 10.38 16.98
CA PHE A 69 -1.11 11.76 17.49
C PHE A 69 0.28 12.25 17.80
N MET A 70 0.66 13.35 17.17
CA MET A 70 1.93 14.01 17.41
C MET A 70 1.69 15.50 17.72
N HIS A 71 2.66 16.12 18.37
CA HIS A 71 2.59 17.54 18.69
C HIS A 71 2.31 18.37 17.41
N PRO A 72 1.36 19.33 17.42
CA PRO A 72 1.00 20.11 16.22
C PRO A 72 2.17 20.79 15.52
N LYS A 73 3.22 21.17 16.26
CA LYS A 73 4.47 21.71 15.67
C LYS A 73 5.16 20.76 14.70
N THR A 74 4.96 19.45 14.83
CA THR A 74 5.49 18.46 13.86
C THR A 74 4.90 18.73 12.48
N TRP A 75 3.61 18.97 12.40
CA TRP A 75 2.89 19.25 11.15
C TRP A 75 3.13 20.66 10.63
N LYS A 76 3.46 21.60 11.51
CA LYS A 76 3.90 22.95 11.14
C LYS A 76 5.28 22.90 10.51
N ALA A 77 6.23 22.19 11.15
CA ALA A 77 7.59 22.05 10.66
C ALA A 77 7.67 21.34 9.31
N SER A 78 6.85 20.33 9.09
CA SER A 78 6.78 19.59 7.83
C SER A 78 5.96 20.30 6.74
N GLY A 79 5.34 21.45 7.03
CA GLY A 79 4.51 22.22 6.08
C GLY A 79 3.10 21.71 5.87
N HIS A 80 2.68 20.62 6.52
CA HIS A 80 1.35 20.03 6.31
C HIS A 80 0.21 20.92 6.78
N ILE A 81 0.40 21.74 7.82
CA ILE A 81 -0.66 22.67 8.27
C ILE A 81 -0.91 23.75 7.22
N ASP A 82 0.14 24.26 6.59
CA ASP A 82 0.06 25.42 5.71
C ASP A 82 -0.16 25.04 4.25
N GLY A 83 0.38 23.91 3.77
CA GLY A 83 0.46 23.55 2.36
C GLY A 83 -0.29 22.28 1.96
N PHE A 84 -0.75 21.45 2.91
CA PHE A 84 -1.43 20.20 2.56
C PHE A 84 -2.93 20.41 2.34
N SER A 85 -3.24 21.09 1.24
CA SER A 85 -4.61 21.45 0.89
C SER A 85 -4.82 21.41 -0.61
N ASP A 86 -6.05 21.06 -1.02
CA ASP A 86 -6.49 21.08 -2.42
C ASP A 86 -7.33 22.32 -2.71
N PRO A 87 -7.14 23.00 -3.85
CA PRO A 87 -8.02 24.08 -4.29
C PRO A 87 -9.32 23.52 -4.84
N MET A 88 -10.41 23.66 -4.10
CA MET A 88 -11.70 23.08 -4.44
C MET A 88 -12.70 24.11 -4.94
N ILE A 89 -13.50 23.70 -5.95
CA ILE A 89 -14.57 24.48 -6.54
C ILE A 89 -15.83 23.63 -6.68
N ASP A 90 -17.00 24.19 -6.36
CA ASP A 90 -18.28 23.52 -6.48
C ASP A 90 -19.06 24.04 -7.69
N ASN A 91 -19.69 23.14 -8.44
CA ASN A 91 -20.69 23.55 -9.43
C ASN A 91 -22.05 23.63 -8.75
N LYS A 92 -22.70 24.82 -8.81
CA LYS A 92 -23.95 25.10 -8.09
C LYS A 92 -25.15 24.31 -8.61
N ASP A 93 -25.13 23.92 -9.90
CA ASP A 93 -26.25 23.20 -10.52
C ASP A 93 -26.16 21.68 -10.27
N SER A 94 -24.99 21.08 -10.46
CA SER A 94 -24.79 19.66 -10.19
C SER A 94 -24.57 19.34 -8.71
N LYS A 95 -24.28 20.34 -7.87
CA LYS A 95 -23.88 20.22 -6.46
C LYS A 95 -22.66 19.30 -6.26
N LYS A 96 -21.84 19.17 -7.31
CA LYS A 96 -20.62 18.36 -7.28
C LYS A 96 -19.39 19.23 -7.07
N ARG A 97 -18.46 18.68 -6.32
CA ARG A 97 -17.16 19.29 -5.98
C ARG A 97 -16.05 18.74 -6.86
N TYR A 98 -15.16 19.62 -7.28
CA TYR A 98 -14.02 19.33 -8.14
C TYR A 98 -12.77 20.01 -7.62
N ARG A 99 -11.60 19.45 -7.93
CA ARG A 99 -10.33 20.17 -7.80
C ARG A 99 -10.22 21.14 -8.96
N ALA A 100 -9.94 22.40 -8.64
CA ALA A 100 -9.83 23.46 -9.62
C ALA A 100 -8.63 23.25 -10.56
N ASP A 101 -7.50 22.80 -10.00
CA ASP A 101 -6.30 22.44 -10.76
C ASP A 101 -6.55 21.29 -11.74
N ASN A 102 -7.20 20.21 -11.32
CA ASN A 102 -7.52 19.08 -12.21
C ASN A 102 -8.44 19.49 -13.38
N LEU A 103 -9.41 20.37 -13.14
CA LEU A 103 -10.27 20.90 -14.21
C LEU A 103 -9.46 21.66 -15.26
N LEU A 104 -8.44 22.40 -14.83
CA LEU A 104 -7.51 23.13 -15.70
C LEU A 104 -6.56 22.19 -16.44
N GLU A 105 -6.00 21.18 -15.76
CA GLU A 105 -5.17 20.14 -16.36
C GLU A 105 -5.93 19.33 -17.42
N ASP A 106 -7.17 18.96 -17.15
CA ASP A 106 -8.04 18.30 -18.14
C ASP A 106 -8.26 19.18 -19.38
N LYS A 107 -8.35 20.49 -19.19
CA LYS A 107 -8.48 21.45 -20.30
C LYS A 107 -7.20 21.57 -21.11
N ILE A 108 -6.04 21.61 -20.45
CA ILE A 108 -4.72 21.62 -21.07
C ILE A 108 -4.56 20.35 -21.96
N ALA A 109 -4.88 19.19 -21.40
CA ALA A 109 -4.82 17.93 -22.14
C ALA A 109 -5.73 17.92 -23.39
N ARG A 110 -6.92 18.53 -23.29
CA ARG A 110 -7.81 18.71 -24.45
C ARG A 110 -7.21 19.64 -25.50
N TYR A 111 -6.61 20.77 -25.09
CA TYR A 111 -5.93 21.68 -26.02
C TYR A 111 -4.78 21.00 -26.76
N GLN A 112 -3.98 20.18 -26.07
CA GLN A 112 -2.91 19.39 -26.67
C GLN A 112 -3.47 18.41 -27.71
N LYS A 113 -4.52 17.67 -27.35
CA LYS A 113 -5.20 16.72 -28.26
C LYS A 113 -5.79 17.40 -29.50
N ASP A 114 -6.28 18.64 -29.34
CA ASP A 114 -6.86 19.43 -30.43
C ASP A 114 -5.80 20.17 -31.27
N GLY A 115 -4.50 19.96 -31.03
CA GLY A 115 -3.40 20.62 -31.75
C GLY A 115 -3.21 22.10 -31.39
N LYS A 116 -3.79 22.57 -30.27
CA LYS A 116 -3.72 23.96 -29.79
C LYS A 116 -2.58 24.13 -28.77
N SER A 117 -1.36 23.71 -29.12
CA SER A 117 -0.22 23.66 -28.20
C SER A 117 0.06 25.01 -27.51
N ASN A 118 0.06 26.12 -28.26
CA ASN A 118 0.30 27.45 -27.65
C ASN A 118 -0.69 27.77 -26.51
N LYS A 119 -1.98 27.45 -26.69
CA LYS A 119 -3.00 27.66 -25.62
C LYS A 119 -2.82 26.70 -24.45
N ALA A 120 -2.32 25.50 -24.72
CA ALA A 120 -2.01 24.55 -23.66
C ALA A 120 -0.82 25.05 -22.82
N ASP A 121 0.24 25.52 -23.45
CA ASP A 121 1.45 26.01 -22.79
C ASP A 121 1.15 27.30 -21.98
N GLU A 122 0.41 28.25 -22.56
CA GLU A 122 -0.03 29.47 -21.86
C GLU A 122 -0.85 29.15 -20.61
N LEU A 123 -1.81 28.23 -20.72
CA LEU A 123 -2.64 27.83 -19.58
C LEU A 123 -1.83 27.06 -18.54
N GLN A 124 -0.87 26.23 -18.97
CA GLN A 124 0.01 25.51 -18.04
C GLN A 124 0.87 26.47 -17.21
N ILE A 125 1.48 27.47 -17.85
CA ILE A 125 2.28 28.50 -17.16
C ILE A 125 1.43 29.30 -16.18
N ALA A 126 0.22 29.70 -16.59
CA ALA A 126 -0.69 30.45 -15.73
C ALA A 126 -1.19 29.62 -14.53
N LEU A 127 -1.47 28.33 -14.75
CA LEU A 127 -1.84 27.39 -13.68
C LEU A 127 -0.70 27.21 -12.68
N ASP A 128 0.51 26.94 -13.19
CA ASP A 128 1.68 26.74 -12.34
C ASP A 128 1.98 27.96 -11.47
N GLN A 129 1.85 29.17 -12.05
CA GLN A 129 2.03 30.41 -11.29
C GLN A 129 0.94 30.61 -10.24
N ALA A 130 -0.34 30.35 -10.59
CA ALA A 130 -1.46 30.48 -9.66
C ALA A 130 -1.34 29.50 -8.47
N LEU A 131 -0.84 28.29 -8.72
CA LEU A 131 -0.58 27.29 -7.68
C LEU A 131 0.61 27.69 -6.80
N LEU A 132 1.70 28.19 -7.40
CA LEU A 132 2.88 28.66 -6.68
C LEU A 132 2.56 29.79 -5.72
N ASP A 133 1.76 30.77 -6.19
CA ASP A 133 1.33 31.94 -5.43
C ASP A 133 0.14 31.66 -4.49
N ASN A 134 -0.38 30.42 -4.48
CA ASN A 134 -1.61 30.04 -3.78
C ASN A 134 -2.78 30.99 -4.11
N ASN A 135 -2.88 31.44 -5.36
CA ASN A 135 -3.86 32.44 -5.83
C ASN A 135 -5.16 31.77 -6.28
N LEU A 136 -6.06 31.56 -5.33
CA LEU A 136 -7.37 30.91 -5.56
C LEU A 136 -8.27 31.71 -6.51
N VAL A 137 -8.18 33.05 -6.49
CA VAL A 137 -8.94 33.90 -7.37
C VAL A 137 -8.49 33.71 -8.82
N GLN A 138 -7.19 33.62 -9.04
CA GLN A 138 -6.64 33.36 -10.37
C GLN A 138 -7.08 31.99 -10.92
N LEU A 139 -7.10 30.93 -10.09
CA LEU A 139 -7.60 29.61 -10.51
C LEU A 139 -9.05 29.68 -11.00
N LYS A 140 -9.91 30.42 -10.29
CA LYS A 140 -11.30 30.63 -10.73
C LYS A 140 -11.35 31.41 -12.05
N THR A 141 -10.60 32.49 -12.16
CA THR A 141 -10.51 33.29 -13.38
C THR A 141 -10.09 32.45 -14.59
N LEU A 142 -9.09 31.56 -14.44
CA LEU A 142 -8.68 30.66 -15.50
C LEU A 142 -9.78 29.69 -15.92
N ILE A 143 -10.53 29.12 -14.94
CA ILE A 143 -11.67 28.25 -15.22
C ILE A 143 -12.74 28.97 -16.05
N GLU A 144 -13.03 30.22 -15.70
CA GLU A 144 -14.01 31.07 -16.40
C GLU A 144 -13.53 31.48 -17.78
N GLN A 145 -12.29 32.00 -17.92
CA GLN A 145 -11.68 32.43 -19.19
C GLN A 145 -11.57 31.30 -20.23
N HIS A 146 -11.23 30.09 -19.78
CA HIS A 146 -11.14 28.91 -20.65
C HIS A 146 -12.45 28.15 -20.79
N GLU A 147 -13.56 28.79 -20.33
CA GLU A 147 -14.93 28.28 -20.50
C GLU A 147 -15.10 26.82 -20.07
N ILE A 148 -14.51 26.45 -18.92
CA ILE A 148 -14.58 25.08 -18.41
C ILE A 148 -15.97 24.82 -17.85
N ALA A 149 -16.68 23.87 -18.45
CA ALA A 149 -18.00 23.44 -18.02
C ALA A 149 -17.90 22.23 -17.07
N CYS A 150 -18.86 22.11 -16.19
CA CYS A 150 -19.01 20.97 -15.30
C CYS A 150 -19.18 19.66 -16.11
N PRO A 151 -18.40 18.62 -15.85
CA PRO A 151 -18.51 17.36 -16.59
C PRO A 151 -19.89 16.65 -16.48
N ILE A 152 -20.64 16.97 -15.42
CA ILE A 152 -21.97 16.35 -15.16
C ILE A 152 -23.12 17.20 -15.67
N SER A 153 -23.19 18.49 -15.28
CA SER A 153 -24.30 19.37 -15.65
C SER A 153 -24.10 20.09 -16.98
N GLY A 154 -22.86 20.16 -17.47
CA GLY A 154 -22.54 20.96 -18.65
C GLY A 154 -22.55 22.48 -18.41
N THR A 155 -22.90 22.95 -17.21
CA THR A 155 -23.00 24.36 -16.88
C THR A 155 -21.66 24.94 -16.38
N ARG A 156 -21.54 26.27 -16.40
CA ARG A 156 -20.36 27.00 -15.92
C ARG A 156 -20.66 27.78 -14.62
N ASN A 157 -21.65 27.34 -13.88
CA ASN A 157 -22.12 28.02 -12.66
C ASN A 157 -21.26 27.58 -11.45
N TRP A 158 -20.06 28.14 -11.35
CA TRP A 158 -19.07 27.81 -10.34
C TRP A 158 -19.15 28.69 -9.09
N THR A 159 -18.79 28.14 -7.94
CA THR A 159 -18.51 28.88 -6.70
C THR A 159 -17.12 29.53 -6.78
N ASP A 160 -16.73 30.22 -5.73
CA ASP A 160 -15.33 30.57 -5.54
C ASP A 160 -14.51 29.35 -5.20
N VAL A 161 -13.21 29.36 -5.58
CA VAL A 161 -12.25 28.35 -5.19
C VAL A 161 -11.91 28.54 -3.72
N ARG A 162 -11.88 27.45 -2.96
CA ARG A 162 -11.52 27.44 -1.53
C ARG A 162 -10.49 26.39 -1.26
N GLN A 163 -9.55 26.69 -0.37
CA GLN A 163 -8.62 25.67 0.13
C GLN A 163 -9.37 24.66 0.98
N PHE A 164 -9.10 23.40 0.72
CA PHE A 164 -9.61 22.27 1.49
C PHE A 164 -8.45 21.53 2.12
N ASN A 165 -8.30 21.63 3.44
CA ASN A 165 -7.23 20.94 4.16
C ASN A 165 -7.48 19.42 4.17
N LEU A 166 -6.46 18.68 3.76
CA LEU A 166 -6.51 17.22 3.70
C LEU A 166 -6.20 16.54 5.06
N MET A 167 -5.79 17.30 6.08
CA MET A 167 -5.58 16.73 7.41
C MET A 167 -6.89 16.59 8.17
N PHE A 168 -7.13 15.41 8.72
CA PHE A 168 -8.14 15.26 9.77
C PHE A 168 -7.63 15.86 11.06
N SER A 169 -8.51 16.54 11.78
CA SER A 169 -8.22 17.10 13.10
C SER A 169 -9.29 16.68 14.12
N THR A 170 -8.88 16.63 15.37
CA THR A 170 -9.74 16.48 16.53
C THR A 170 -9.27 17.41 17.65
N GLU A 171 -9.97 17.44 18.75
CA GLU A 171 -9.67 18.27 19.90
C GLU A 171 -9.22 17.39 21.06
N MET A 172 -8.23 17.84 21.81
CA MET A 172 -7.73 17.21 23.01
C MET A 172 -7.85 18.18 24.18
N GLY A 173 -8.65 17.82 25.19
CA GLY A 173 -8.92 18.64 26.37
C GLY A 173 -10.29 18.33 26.96
N ALA A 174 -10.50 18.69 28.22
CA ALA A 174 -11.74 18.41 28.94
C ALA A 174 -12.87 19.42 28.64
N MET A 175 -12.54 20.62 28.19
CA MET A 175 -13.48 21.68 27.85
C MET A 175 -13.19 22.24 26.45
N ALA A 176 -14.26 22.52 25.67
CA ALA A 176 -14.14 22.98 24.29
C ALA A 176 -13.45 24.37 24.17
N GLU A 177 -13.47 25.18 25.20
CA GLU A 177 -12.84 26.51 25.23
C GLU A 177 -11.31 26.46 25.42
N ASP A 178 -10.79 25.36 26.01
CA ASP A 178 -9.37 25.13 26.28
C ASP A 178 -8.79 23.95 25.48
N ALA A 179 -9.53 23.42 24.51
CA ALA A 179 -9.14 22.21 23.80
C ALA A 179 -8.06 22.52 22.73
N ASP A 180 -6.93 21.86 22.86
CA ASP A 180 -5.88 21.91 21.84
C ASP A 180 -6.26 21.13 20.58
N LYS A 181 -6.19 21.78 19.43
CA LYS A 181 -6.39 21.14 18.15
C LYS A 181 -5.21 20.21 17.84
N ILE A 182 -5.50 18.91 17.67
CA ILE A 182 -4.53 17.93 17.25
C ILE A 182 -4.94 17.30 15.92
N TYR A 183 -4.01 16.61 15.26
CA TYR A 183 -4.22 16.08 13.91
C TYR A 183 -3.96 14.58 13.88
N LEU A 184 -4.74 13.87 13.05
CA LEU A 184 -4.39 12.52 12.62
C LEU A 184 -3.27 12.63 11.58
N ARG A 185 -2.22 11.83 11.74
CA ARG A 185 -1.07 11.88 10.82
C ARG A 185 -1.48 11.56 9.38
N PRO A 186 -1.14 12.42 8.40
CA PRO A 186 -1.40 12.18 6.98
C PRO A 186 -0.36 11.28 6.30
N GLU A 187 0.75 11.00 7.02
CA GLU A 187 1.85 10.14 6.61
C GLU A 187 2.62 9.60 7.81
N THR A 188 3.43 8.58 7.59
CA THR A 188 4.25 7.95 8.64
C THR A 188 5.67 8.54 8.75
N ALA A 189 6.14 9.29 7.74
CA ALA A 189 7.50 9.84 7.66
C ALA A 189 7.87 10.70 8.86
N GLN A 190 7.00 11.62 9.27
CA GLN A 190 7.33 12.60 10.30
C GLN A 190 7.60 11.95 11.67
N GLY A 191 6.93 10.83 11.94
CA GLY A 191 7.20 10.02 13.12
C GLY A 191 8.64 9.48 13.15
N ILE A 192 9.21 9.20 11.99
CA ILE A 192 10.60 8.75 11.85
C ILE A 192 11.55 9.93 12.09
N PHE A 193 11.31 11.07 11.46
CA PHE A 193 12.20 12.24 11.57
C PHE A 193 12.32 12.77 13.00
N VAL A 194 11.19 12.92 13.71
CA VAL A 194 11.21 13.40 15.10
C VAL A 194 11.87 12.42 16.08
N ASN A 195 11.96 11.13 15.70
CA ASN A 195 12.63 10.09 16.49
C ASN A 195 14.06 9.79 16.04
N PHE A 196 14.60 10.48 15.03
CA PHE A 196 15.95 10.23 14.52
C PHE A 196 17.00 10.16 15.63
N LEU A 197 17.08 11.19 16.49
CA LEU A 197 18.07 11.22 17.58
C LEU A 197 17.86 10.12 18.62
N ASN A 198 16.61 9.79 18.94
CA ASN A 198 16.28 8.73 19.88
C ASN A 198 16.79 7.39 19.38
N VAL A 199 16.48 7.06 18.13
CA VAL A 199 16.86 5.79 17.48
C VAL A 199 18.39 5.75 17.30
N GLN A 200 18.98 6.81 16.77
CA GLN A 200 20.42 6.88 16.52
C GLN A 200 21.22 6.64 17.80
N LYS A 201 20.84 7.28 18.92
CA LYS A 201 21.55 7.17 20.20
C LYS A 201 21.32 5.83 20.89
N THR A 202 20.07 5.40 21.00
CA THR A 202 19.72 4.15 21.71
C THR A 202 20.17 2.91 20.95
N GLY A 203 20.08 2.94 19.63
CA GLY A 203 20.54 1.88 18.74
C GLY A 203 22.03 1.96 18.42
N ARG A 204 22.74 3.04 18.82
CA ARG A 204 24.13 3.32 18.43
C ARG A 204 24.33 3.23 16.91
N MET A 205 23.31 3.69 16.17
CA MET A 205 23.30 3.58 14.72
C MET A 205 24.37 4.48 14.09
N LYS A 206 25.03 3.95 13.08
CA LYS A 206 26.02 4.67 12.27
C LYS A 206 25.47 4.92 10.89
N ILE A 207 25.72 6.09 10.32
CA ILE A 207 25.34 6.41 8.94
C ILE A 207 26.24 5.61 7.97
N PRO A 208 25.69 4.99 6.90
CA PRO A 208 24.27 5.03 6.52
C PRO A 208 23.39 4.04 7.32
N PHE A 209 22.21 4.49 7.76
CA PHE A 209 21.24 3.60 8.39
C PHE A 209 19.79 4.03 8.10
N GLY A 210 18.87 3.09 8.19
CA GLY A 210 17.45 3.32 7.95
C GLY A 210 16.59 3.17 9.21
N ILE A 211 15.48 3.90 9.23
CA ILE A 211 14.40 3.72 10.20
C ILE A 211 13.13 3.41 9.41
N ALA A 212 12.52 2.26 9.72
CA ALA A 212 11.34 1.76 9.06
C ALA A 212 10.12 1.80 9.98
N GLN A 213 8.96 2.06 9.41
CA GLN A 213 7.68 2.06 10.12
C GLN A 213 6.57 1.54 9.22
N THR A 214 5.62 0.81 9.81
CA THR A 214 4.31 0.53 9.21
C THR A 214 3.23 1.16 10.06
N GLY A 215 2.16 1.65 9.45
CA GLY A 215 1.05 2.16 10.24
C GLY A 215 0.00 2.93 9.45
N LYS A 216 -1.09 3.21 10.14
CA LYS A 216 -2.20 3.99 9.61
C LYS A 216 -1.81 5.44 9.35
N ALA A 217 -2.32 5.96 8.22
CA ALA A 217 -2.30 7.37 7.88
C ALA A 217 -3.70 7.80 7.40
N PHE A 218 -3.99 9.09 7.47
CA PHE A 218 -5.34 9.62 7.30
C PHE A 218 -5.32 10.86 6.41
N ARG A 219 -6.09 10.83 5.33
CA ARG A 219 -6.24 11.98 4.44
C ARG A 219 -7.71 12.22 4.14
N ASN A 220 -8.18 13.42 4.38
CA ASN A 220 -9.58 13.81 4.14
C ASN A 220 -9.86 13.93 2.64
N GLU A 221 -9.71 12.82 1.92
CA GLU A 221 -9.91 12.73 0.47
C GLU A 221 -11.36 13.06 0.10
N ILE A 222 -11.53 13.99 -0.83
CA ILE A 222 -12.86 14.40 -1.31
C ILE A 222 -13.38 13.45 -2.38
N ILE A 223 -12.48 12.98 -3.25
CA ILE A 223 -12.81 12.10 -4.37
C ILE A 223 -12.18 10.73 -4.12
N ALA A 224 -12.98 9.85 -3.51
CA ALA A 224 -12.64 8.43 -3.46
C ALA A 224 -12.94 7.76 -4.80
N ARG A 225 -11.97 7.11 -5.38
CA ARG A 225 -12.14 6.36 -6.63
C ARG A 225 -11.36 5.05 -6.56
N GLN A 226 -11.81 4.06 -7.34
CA GLN A 226 -11.09 2.82 -7.59
C GLN A 226 -10.89 1.95 -6.34
N PHE A 227 -11.98 1.77 -5.56
CA PHE A 227 -11.98 0.87 -4.40
C PHE A 227 -10.89 1.28 -3.38
N ILE A 228 -10.09 0.35 -2.89
CA ILE A 228 -9.03 0.61 -1.89
C ILE A 228 -7.77 1.30 -2.46
N MET A 229 -7.78 1.74 -3.73
CA MET A 229 -6.66 2.48 -4.31
C MET A 229 -6.49 3.86 -3.67
N ARG A 230 -7.61 4.52 -3.32
CA ARG A 230 -7.59 5.83 -2.65
C ARG A 230 -8.64 5.87 -1.54
N MET A 231 -8.17 5.91 -0.32
CA MET A 231 -8.97 5.85 0.91
C MET A 231 -8.68 7.04 1.82
N ARG A 232 -9.59 7.33 2.75
CA ARG A 232 -9.42 8.34 3.81
C ARG A 232 -8.58 7.83 4.98
N GLU A 233 -8.64 6.55 5.24
CA GLU A 233 -7.83 5.82 6.20
C GLU A 233 -7.12 4.69 5.46
N PHE A 234 -5.81 4.69 5.47
CA PHE A 234 -4.97 3.74 4.74
C PHE A 234 -3.71 3.40 5.55
N GLU A 235 -2.93 2.47 5.07
CA GLU A 235 -1.70 2.05 5.74
C GLU A 235 -0.48 2.23 4.84
N GLN A 236 0.55 2.85 5.39
CA GLN A 236 1.85 3.00 4.74
C GLN A 236 2.88 2.07 5.38
N MET A 237 3.82 1.62 4.55
CA MET A 237 5.05 0.96 4.94
C MET A 237 6.19 1.82 4.42
N GLU A 238 6.94 2.43 5.31
CA GLU A 238 7.84 3.52 4.98
C GLU A 238 9.19 3.35 5.64
N MET A 239 10.27 3.67 4.91
CA MET A 239 11.61 3.67 5.41
C MET A 239 12.31 4.97 5.01
N GLN A 240 12.94 5.62 5.98
CA GLN A 240 13.79 6.79 5.81
C GLN A 240 15.24 6.36 6.04
N PHE A 241 16.06 6.45 4.99
CA PHE A 241 17.45 6.03 4.99
C PHE A 241 18.36 7.25 5.09
N PHE A 242 19.02 7.39 6.23
CA PHE A 242 19.87 8.52 6.56
C PHE A 242 21.29 8.31 6.04
N ILE A 243 21.79 9.29 5.29
CA ILE A 243 23.05 9.20 4.56
C ILE A 243 23.89 10.46 4.75
N ARG A 244 25.15 10.36 4.41
CA ARG A 244 26.07 11.52 4.36
C ARG A 244 25.68 12.42 3.19
N PRO A 245 25.62 13.75 3.37
CA PRO A 245 25.44 14.69 2.26
C PRO A 245 26.48 14.49 1.17
N GLY A 246 26.03 14.55 -0.09
CA GLY A 246 26.87 14.29 -1.27
C GLY A 246 26.81 12.85 -1.79
N THR A 247 26.27 11.89 -1.02
CA THR A 247 26.11 10.48 -1.44
C THR A 247 24.71 10.13 -1.92
N GLN A 248 23.80 11.11 -1.99
CA GLN A 248 22.38 10.88 -2.27
C GLN A 248 22.09 10.22 -3.61
N LYS A 249 22.88 10.54 -4.65
CA LYS A 249 22.66 9.97 -5.99
C LYS A 249 22.92 8.45 -6.00
N GLU A 250 23.97 8.01 -5.32
CA GLU A 250 24.32 6.58 -5.24
C GLU A 250 23.25 5.81 -4.45
N TRP A 251 22.85 6.31 -3.28
CA TRP A 251 21.84 5.67 -2.45
C TRP A 251 20.44 5.70 -3.06
N TYR A 252 20.11 6.75 -3.80
CA TYR A 252 18.86 6.82 -4.54
C TYR A 252 18.78 5.71 -5.61
N GLU A 253 19.82 5.53 -6.45
CA GLU A 253 19.83 4.47 -7.44
C GLU A 253 19.90 3.07 -6.82
N HIS A 254 20.58 2.92 -5.67
CA HIS A 254 20.58 1.69 -4.90
C HIS A 254 19.15 1.31 -4.49
N TRP A 255 18.44 2.20 -3.79
CA TRP A 255 17.09 1.91 -3.31
C TRP A 255 16.08 1.73 -4.44
N LYS A 256 16.15 2.52 -5.49
CA LYS A 256 15.34 2.35 -6.70
C LYS A 256 15.48 0.94 -7.27
N THR A 257 16.72 0.45 -7.42
CA THR A 257 16.98 -0.91 -7.91
C THR A 257 16.51 -1.98 -6.94
N ALA A 258 16.80 -1.83 -5.65
CA ALA A 258 16.43 -2.79 -4.61
C ALA A 258 14.91 -2.95 -4.49
N ARG A 259 14.17 -1.83 -4.54
CA ARG A 259 12.71 -1.84 -4.44
C ARG A 259 12.05 -2.49 -5.66
N MET A 260 12.51 -2.18 -6.87
CA MET A 260 12.00 -2.85 -8.07
C MET A 260 12.22 -4.37 -8.03
N LYS A 261 13.41 -4.81 -7.62
CA LYS A 261 13.70 -6.26 -7.45
C LYS A 261 12.76 -6.91 -6.43
N TRP A 262 12.46 -6.21 -5.32
CA TRP A 262 11.54 -6.71 -4.32
C TRP A 262 10.11 -6.91 -4.86
N HIS A 263 9.62 -5.97 -5.68
CA HIS A 263 8.34 -6.11 -6.35
C HIS A 263 8.31 -7.30 -7.32
N HIS A 264 9.37 -7.50 -8.09
CA HIS A 264 9.45 -8.62 -9.05
C HIS A 264 9.42 -10.00 -8.35
N LYS A 265 9.92 -10.10 -7.13
CA LYS A 265 9.87 -11.36 -6.34
C LYS A 265 8.46 -11.82 -6.00
N LEU A 266 7.46 -10.95 -6.05
CA LEU A 266 6.05 -11.35 -5.91
C LEU A 266 5.56 -12.23 -7.06
N GLY A 267 6.27 -12.26 -8.19
CA GLY A 267 5.95 -13.12 -9.34
C GLY A 267 4.76 -12.65 -10.18
N PHE A 268 4.37 -11.37 -10.08
CA PHE A 268 3.23 -10.82 -10.84
C PHE A 268 3.57 -10.52 -12.31
N GLY A 269 4.85 -10.64 -12.69
CA GLY A 269 5.38 -10.34 -14.02
C GLY A 269 6.12 -8.99 -14.07
N GLU A 270 7.29 -8.98 -14.68
CA GLU A 270 8.12 -7.76 -14.75
C GLU A 270 7.45 -6.64 -15.55
N ASN A 271 6.71 -6.99 -16.59
CA ASN A 271 5.95 -6.05 -17.42
C ASN A 271 4.76 -5.39 -16.69
N MET A 272 4.41 -5.87 -15.50
CA MET A 272 3.40 -5.24 -14.64
C MET A 272 3.92 -3.99 -13.92
N TYR A 273 5.23 -3.76 -13.92
CA TYR A 273 5.86 -2.66 -13.21
C TYR A 273 6.61 -1.75 -14.17
N ARG A 274 6.69 -0.47 -13.81
CA ARG A 274 7.55 0.50 -14.49
C ARG A 274 7.98 1.60 -13.55
N PHE A 275 9.07 2.29 -13.88
CA PHE A 275 9.42 3.56 -13.25
C PHE A 275 8.68 4.73 -13.92
N HIS A 276 8.20 5.64 -13.09
CA HIS A 276 7.67 6.93 -13.53
C HIS A 276 8.46 8.05 -12.84
N ASN A 277 9.34 8.72 -13.58
CA ASN A 277 10.13 9.82 -13.05
C ASN A 277 9.26 11.08 -12.92
N HIS A 278 9.39 11.79 -11.80
CA HIS A 278 8.70 13.05 -11.60
C HIS A 278 9.38 14.17 -12.40
N VAL A 279 8.61 14.85 -13.25
CA VAL A 279 9.08 16.03 -14.00
C VAL A 279 9.14 17.26 -13.09
N LYS A 280 8.17 17.40 -12.18
CA LYS A 280 8.09 18.46 -11.19
C LYS A 280 8.36 17.86 -9.81
N LEU A 281 9.49 18.19 -9.23
CA LEU A 281 9.87 17.71 -7.92
C LEU A 281 9.15 18.50 -6.82
N ALA A 282 8.84 17.80 -5.71
CA ALA A 282 8.41 18.47 -4.49
C ALA A 282 9.56 19.35 -3.94
N HIS A 283 9.21 20.39 -3.19
CA HIS A 283 10.17 21.38 -2.67
C HIS A 283 11.23 20.80 -1.72
N TYR A 284 11.02 19.58 -1.22
CA TYR A 284 11.91 18.86 -0.32
C TYR A 284 12.81 17.83 -1.03
N ALA A 285 12.64 17.61 -2.32
CA ALA A 285 13.31 16.53 -3.05
C ALA A 285 14.19 17.07 -4.18
N ASP A 286 15.38 16.47 -4.35
CA ASP A 286 16.26 16.70 -5.51
C ASP A 286 16.16 15.57 -6.56
N ALA A 287 15.53 14.43 -6.20
CA ALA A 287 15.15 13.37 -7.14
C ALA A 287 13.91 12.63 -6.62
N ALA A 288 13.03 12.22 -7.53
CA ALA A 288 11.83 11.45 -7.22
C ALA A 288 11.43 10.52 -8.36
N VAL A 289 11.03 9.31 -8.02
CA VAL A 289 10.48 8.32 -8.96
C VAL A 289 9.42 7.49 -8.26
N ASP A 290 8.36 7.15 -8.99
CA ASP A 290 7.40 6.14 -8.56
C ASP A 290 7.68 4.81 -9.23
N ILE A 291 7.49 3.72 -8.49
CA ILE A 291 7.24 2.40 -9.06
C ILE A 291 5.73 2.31 -9.24
N GLU A 292 5.30 2.25 -10.50
CA GLU A 292 3.90 2.06 -10.87
C GLU A 292 3.62 0.58 -11.17
N PHE A 293 2.39 0.16 -10.84
CA PHE A 293 1.85 -1.15 -11.20
C PHE A 293 0.72 -0.99 -12.22
N ASN A 294 0.64 -1.93 -13.17
CA ASN A 294 -0.39 -1.96 -14.21
C ASN A 294 -1.69 -2.60 -13.69
N PHE A 295 -2.48 -1.80 -12.99
CA PHE A 295 -3.83 -2.20 -12.57
C PHE A 295 -4.77 -2.37 -13.78
N PRO A 296 -5.95 -3.02 -13.63
CA PRO A 296 -6.93 -3.10 -14.70
C PRO A 296 -7.36 -1.75 -15.29
N PHE A 297 -7.21 -0.66 -14.54
CA PHE A 297 -7.48 0.72 -14.95
C PHE A 297 -6.22 1.52 -15.32
N GLY A 298 -5.12 0.82 -15.64
CA GLY A 298 -3.84 1.39 -16.09
C GLY A 298 -2.79 1.53 -14.99
N PHE A 299 -1.63 2.01 -15.38
CA PHE A 299 -0.49 2.22 -14.48
C PHE A 299 -0.82 3.26 -13.41
N LYS A 300 -0.57 2.91 -12.16
CA LYS A 300 -0.71 3.78 -10.99
C LYS A 300 0.41 3.54 -10.00
N GLU A 301 0.77 4.59 -9.30
CA GLU A 301 1.75 4.61 -8.23
C GLU A 301 1.47 3.54 -7.17
N MET A 302 2.48 2.75 -6.87
CA MET A 302 2.53 1.76 -5.80
C MET A 302 3.47 2.20 -4.69
N GLU A 303 4.66 2.65 -5.05
CA GLU A 303 5.73 3.03 -4.15
C GLU A 303 6.48 4.25 -4.67
N GLY A 304 6.66 5.27 -3.83
CA GLY A 304 7.49 6.42 -4.10
C GLY A 304 8.90 6.23 -3.56
N ILE A 305 9.91 6.67 -4.31
CA ILE A 305 11.31 6.71 -3.89
C ILE A 305 11.81 8.14 -4.10
N HIS A 306 12.20 8.81 -3.01
CA HIS A 306 12.54 10.21 -3.02
C HIS A 306 13.90 10.47 -2.36
N SER A 307 14.70 11.31 -2.98
CA SER A 307 15.86 11.94 -2.32
C SER A 307 15.41 13.27 -1.70
N ARG A 308 15.27 13.30 -0.37
CA ARG A 308 14.62 14.40 0.39
C ARG A 308 15.61 15.44 0.93
N THR A 309 16.89 15.29 0.65
CA THR A 309 17.95 16.11 1.21
C THR A 309 17.93 16.15 2.75
N ASP A 310 18.28 17.26 3.38
CA ASP A 310 18.17 17.49 4.83
C ASP A 310 16.88 18.23 5.24
N PHE A 311 15.97 18.43 4.32
CA PHE A 311 14.81 19.32 4.46
C PHE A 311 14.02 19.08 5.75
N ASP A 312 13.57 17.84 5.98
CA ASP A 312 12.72 17.52 7.14
C ASP A 312 13.47 17.70 8.46
N LEU A 313 14.70 17.15 8.56
CA LEU A 313 15.50 17.25 9.77
C LEU A 313 15.86 18.69 10.10
N ARG A 314 16.19 19.51 9.09
CA ARG A 314 16.49 20.94 9.26
C ARG A 314 15.26 21.71 9.75
N ASN A 315 14.09 21.49 9.13
CA ASN A 315 12.86 22.15 9.57
C ASN A 315 12.49 21.76 11.01
N HIS A 316 12.61 20.49 11.37
CA HIS A 316 12.39 20.06 12.75
C HIS A 316 13.41 20.67 13.71
N GLN A 317 14.66 20.80 13.30
CA GLN A 317 15.70 21.50 14.09
C GLN A 317 15.31 22.96 14.34
N GLU A 318 14.91 23.70 13.32
CA GLU A 318 14.50 25.10 13.40
C GLU A 318 13.27 25.30 14.31
N HIS A 319 12.22 24.50 14.11
CA HIS A 319 10.97 24.62 14.88
C HIS A 319 11.07 24.12 16.32
N SER A 320 11.98 23.19 16.61
CA SER A 320 12.18 22.64 17.95
C SER A 320 13.29 23.34 18.76
N GLY A 321 14.21 24.01 18.09
CA GLY A 321 15.44 24.55 18.68
C GLY A 321 16.45 23.45 19.09
N LYS A 322 16.21 22.17 18.71
CA LYS A 322 17.11 21.04 19.02
C LYS A 322 18.06 20.79 17.86
N LYS A 323 19.35 20.60 18.13
CA LYS A 323 20.31 20.20 17.11
C LYS A 323 20.04 18.76 16.68
N ILE A 324 19.58 18.57 15.45
CA ILE A 324 19.33 17.27 14.84
C ILE A 324 20.49 16.99 13.87
N GLN A 325 21.63 16.63 14.43
CA GLN A 325 22.88 16.41 13.69
C GLN A 325 23.49 15.07 14.08
N TYR A 326 24.21 14.47 13.15
CA TYR A 326 25.04 13.30 13.35
C TYR A 326 26.51 13.73 13.44
N PHE A 327 27.23 13.19 14.40
CA PHE A 327 28.70 13.34 14.47
C PHE A 327 29.36 12.14 13.79
N ASP A 328 30.07 12.41 12.71
CA ASP A 328 30.77 11.42 11.90
C ASP A 328 32.29 11.51 12.17
N ALA A 329 32.81 10.49 12.84
CA ALA A 329 34.21 10.37 13.14
C ALA A 329 35.05 9.79 12.00
N GLU A 330 34.41 9.32 10.92
CA GLU A 330 35.13 8.82 9.75
C GLU A 330 35.93 9.93 9.09
N LEU A 331 37.04 9.54 8.49
CA LEU A 331 37.93 10.48 7.82
C LEU A 331 37.60 10.56 6.33
N ASP A 332 37.65 11.78 5.79
CA ASP A 332 37.58 12.02 4.36
C ASP A 332 38.91 11.61 3.67
N GLU A 333 38.98 11.78 2.36
CA GLU A 333 40.17 11.48 1.53
C GLU A 333 41.42 12.28 1.92
N ASN A 334 41.24 13.38 2.65
CA ASN A 334 42.32 14.24 3.16
C ASN A 334 42.73 13.90 4.62
N GLY A 335 42.14 12.86 5.22
CA GLY A 335 42.39 12.45 6.59
C GLY A 335 41.71 13.33 7.65
N LYS A 336 40.74 14.15 7.30
CA LYS A 336 39.96 14.99 8.21
C LYS A 336 38.62 14.35 8.52
N ALA A 337 38.20 14.37 9.79
CA ALA A 337 36.87 13.87 10.18
C ALA A 337 35.76 14.70 9.52
N TYR A 338 34.71 14.01 9.03
CA TYR A 338 33.54 14.66 8.46
C TYR A 338 32.84 15.59 9.46
N GLY A 339 32.86 15.24 10.76
CA GLY A 339 32.35 16.09 11.84
C GLY A 339 30.82 16.09 11.91
N ASN A 340 30.26 17.21 12.37
CA ASN A 340 28.81 17.33 12.54
C ASN A 340 28.12 17.78 11.24
N TYR A 341 27.06 17.07 10.84
CA TYR A 341 26.18 17.47 9.75
C TYR A 341 24.75 16.99 9.99
N THR A 342 23.79 17.63 9.34
CA THR A 342 22.42 17.13 9.22
C THR A 342 22.39 16.09 8.10
N PRO A 343 21.99 14.84 8.37
CA PRO A 343 21.96 13.81 7.32
C PRO A 343 21.02 14.15 6.18
N TYR A 344 21.36 13.69 4.98
CA TYR A 344 20.42 13.61 3.86
C TYR A 344 19.60 12.33 3.99
N VAL A 345 18.46 12.27 3.30
CA VAL A 345 17.50 11.19 3.46
C VAL A 345 17.07 10.65 2.10
N ILE A 346 17.09 9.32 1.98
CA ILE A 346 16.40 8.61 0.89
C ILE A 346 15.17 7.92 1.48
N GLU A 347 14.02 8.27 0.95
CA GLU A 347 12.73 7.71 1.33
C GLU A 347 12.33 6.59 0.40
N THR A 348 11.74 5.52 0.95
CA THR A 348 10.89 4.57 0.23
C THR A 348 9.55 4.46 0.95
N SER A 349 8.47 4.72 0.25
CA SER A 349 7.12 4.73 0.83
C SER A 349 6.14 3.98 -0.06
N ILE A 350 5.55 2.91 0.46
CA ILE A 350 4.57 2.08 -0.24
C ILE A 350 3.24 2.05 0.50
N GLY A 351 2.14 2.19 -0.24
CA GLY A 351 0.80 1.96 0.30
C GLY A 351 0.50 0.46 0.42
N LEU A 352 0.32 -0.03 1.65
CA LEU A 352 -0.02 -1.45 1.87
C LEU A 352 -1.36 -1.82 1.20
N ASP A 353 -2.33 -0.93 1.21
CA ASP A 353 -3.64 -1.15 0.58
C ASP A 353 -3.54 -1.22 -0.95
N ARG A 354 -2.64 -0.43 -1.55
CA ARG A 354 -2.33 -0.52 -2.99
C ARG A 354 -1.63 -1.82 -3.34
N LEU A 355 -0.67 -2.27 -2.54
CA LEU A 355 -0.01 -3.56 -2.69
C LEU A 355 -1.02 -4.71 -2.57
N PHE A 356 -1.96 -4.61 -1.62
CA PHE A 356 -3.03 -5.57 -1.45
C PHE A 356 -3.92 -5.65 -2.70
N LEU A 357 -4.34 -4.51 -3.24
CA LEU A 357 -5.13 -4.45 -4.48
C LEU A 357 -4.37 -5.03 -5.67
N ALA A 358 -3.10 -4.67 -5.83
CA ALA A 358 -2.24 -5.22 -6.88
C ALA A 358 -2.12 -6.74 -6.78
N THR A 359 -1.97 -7.26 -5.55
CA THR A 359 -1.92 -8.70 -5.28
C THR A 359 -3.22 -9.38 -5.70
N LEU A 360 -4.39 -8.85 -5.33
CA LEU A 360 -5.66 -9.40 -5.77
C LEU A 360 -5.80 -9.38 -7.30
N CYS A 361 -5.47 -8.25 -7.94
CA CYS A 361 -5.58 -8.10 -9.39
C CYS A 361 -4.64 -9.05 -10.16
N ALA A 362 -3.41 -9.24 -9.66
CA ALA A 362 -2.43 -10.12 -10.30
C ALA A 362 -2.73 -11.61 -10.12
N CYS A 363 -3.27 -11.96 -8.95
CA CYS A 363 -3.48 -13.35 -8.57
C CYS A 363 -4.86 -13.89 -8.95
N TYR A 364 -5.84 -13.04 -9.28
CA TYR A 364 -7.17 -13.47 -9.67
C TYR A 364 -7.16 -14.10 -11.07
N LYS A 365 -7.63 -15.33 -11.16
CA LYS A 365 -7.77 -16.06 -12.43
C LYS A 365 -9.10 -16.78 -12.50
N GLU A 366 -9.67 -16.83 -13.70
CA GLU A 366 -10.77 -17.71 -14.07
C GLU A 366 -10.19 -18.78 -15.00
N GLU A 367 -10.26 -20.04 -14.62
CA GLU A 367 -9.67 -21.16 -15.36
C GLU A 367 -10.79 -22.08 -15.85
N GLU A 368 -10.79 -22.39 -17.15
CA GLU A 368 -11.63 -23.45 -17.72
C GLU A 368 -10.98 -24.79 -17.42
N ILE A 369 -11.75 -25.71 -16.82
CA ILE A 369 -11.27 -27.02 -16.35
C ILE A 369 -12.16 -28.18 -16.78
N GLY A 370 -13.17 -27.90 -17.58
CA GLY A 370 -14.07 -28.92 -18.12
C GLY A 370 -13.50 -29.64 -19.35
N THR A 371 -14.17 -30.70 -19.77
CA THR A 371 -13.98 -31.34 -21.07
C THR A 371 -14.78 -30.60 -22.13
N GLU A 372 -14.54 -30.89 -23.42
CA GLU A 372 -15.31 -30.32 -24.54
C GLU A 372 -16.82 -30.55 -24.37
N ASP A 373 -17.20 -31.71 -23.81
CA ASP A 373 -18.60 -32.09 -23.58
C ASP A 373 -19.21 -31.52 -22.29
N LYS A 374 -18.38 -31.09 -21.33
CA LYS A 374 -18.82 -30.55 -20.04
C LYS A 374 -17.94 -29.40 -19.64
N LYS A 375 -18.34 -28.18 -20.06
CA LYS A 375 -17.66 -26.94 -19.65
C LYS A 375 -17.81 -26.73 -18.14
N ASP A 376 -16.73 -26.56 -17.46
CA ASP A 376 -16.67 -26.19 -16.05
C ASP A 376 -15.56 -25.16 -15.85
N SER A 377 -15.70 -24.28 -14.86
CA SER A 377 -14.72 -23.23 -14.58
C SER A 377 -14.44 -23.13 -13.09
N ARG A 378 -13.27 -22.64 -12.73
CA ARG A 378 -12.96 -22.29 -11.35
C ARG A 378 -12.38 -20.88 -11.25
N ILE A 379 -12.68 -20.23 -10.15
CA ILE A 379 -11.97 -19.02 -9.71
C ILE A 379 -10.83 -19.46 -8.81
N VAL A 380 -9.65 -18.92 -9.05
CA VAL A 380 -8.47 -19.18 -8.22
C VAL A 380 -7.71 -17.89 -7.93
N LEU A 381 -7.34 -17.68 -6.67
CA LEU A 381 -6.33 -16.70 -6.29
C LEU A 381 -4.97 -17.39 -6.21
N ASN A 382 -4.13 -17.16 -7.23
CA ASN A 382 -2.81 -17.78 -7.34
C ASN A 382 -1.77 -17.03 -6.49
N LEU A 383 -2.03 -16.93 -5.18
CA LEU A 383 -1.15 -16.27 -4.21
C LEU A 383 0.14 -17.07 -3.98
N PRO A 384 1.30 -16.42 -3.81
CA PRO A 384 2.47 -17.10 -3.22
C PRO A 384 2.05 -17.81 -1.92
N PRO A 385 2.42 -19.09 -1.70
CA PRO A 385 1.90 -19.90 -0.60
C PRO A 385 2.03 -19.23 0.78
N ILE A 386 3.17 -18.57 1.04
CA ILE A 386 3.42 -17.88 2.30
C ILE A 386 2.52 -16.64 2.51
N LEU A 387 1.96 -16.06 1.45
CA LEU A 387 1.06 -14.91 1.53
C LEU A 387 -0.41 -15.29 1.67
N ALA A 388 -0.79 -16.53 1.36
CA ALA A 388 -2.17 -17.00 1.43
C ALA A 388 -2.78 -16.79 2.83
N PRO A 389 -4.08 -16.44 2.96
CA PRO A 389 -4.76 -16.32 4.26
C PRO A 389 -4.69 -17.60 5.08
N TYR A 390 -5.11 -18.71 4.50
CA TYR A 390 -4.88 -20.04 5.04
C TYR A 390 -3.79 -20.75 4.23
N LYS A 391 -2.88 -21.41 4.94
CA LYS A 391 -1.77 -22.14 4.32
C LYS A 391 -2.19 -23.54 3.90
N VAL A 392 -3.08 -24.14 4.71
CA VAL A 392 -3.51 -25.52 4.59
C VAL A 392 -5.01 -25.62 4.93
N ALA A 393 -5.77 -26.35 4.12
CA ALA A 393 -7.13 -26.76 4.44
C ALA A 393 -7.17 -28.24 4.79
N ILE A 394 -7.77 -28.59 5.92
CA ILE A 394 -7.91 -29.97 6.42
C ILE A 394 -9.37 -30.41 6.21
N LEU A 395 -9.57 -31.39 5.34
CA LEU A 395 -10.89 -31.72 4.79
C LEU A 395 -11.18 -33.23 4.95
N PRO A 396 -11.83 -33.67 6.02
CA PRO A 396 -12.29 -35.05 6.11
C PRO A 396 -13.28 -35.35 5.00
N LEU A 397 -13.15 -36.49 4.31
CA LEU A 397 -13.98 -36.84 3.15
C LEU A 397 -15.48 -36.84 3.52
N MET A 398 -15.81 -37.31 4.73
CA MET A 398 -17.16 -37.32 5.31
C MET A 398 -17.15 -37.13 6.82
N LYS A 399 -18.35 -36.89 7.38
CA LYS A 399 -18.56 -36.54 8.81
C LYS A 399 -18.69 -37.73 9.73
N LYS A 400 -18.12 -38.88 9.42
CA LYS A 400 -18.28 -40.13 10.17
C LYS A 400 -17.04 -40.98 10.07
N ASP A 401 -17.11 -42.15 10.69
CA ASP A 401 -16.12 -43.24 10.58
C ASP A 401 -14.75 -42.85 11.15
N GLY A 402 -14.66 -41.89 12.10
CA GLY A 402 -13.40 -41.45 12.70
C GLY A 402 -12.59 -40.47 11.86
N LEU A 403 -13.05 -40.08 10.67
CA LEU A 403 -12.31 -39.17 9.77
C LEU A 403 -12.19 -37.75 10.32
N PRO A 404 -13.26 -37.15 10.92
CA PRO A 404 -13.18 -35.82 11.55
C PRO A 404 -12.17 -35.77 12.71
N GLU A 405 -12.07 -36.81 13.50
CA GLU A 405 -11.18 -36.92 14.65
C GLU A 405 -9.72 -36.87 14.18
N VAL A 406 -9.35 -37.71 13.20
CA VAL A 406 -7.99 -37.71 12.62
C VAL A 406 -7.69 -36.37 11.94
N ALA A 407 -8.65 -35.78 11.22
CA ALA A 407 -8.49 -34.47 10.62
C ALA A 407 -8.18 -33.38 11.65
N ARG A 408 -8.86 -33.42 12.80
CA ARG A 408 -8.63 -32.47 13.91
C ARG A 408 -7.27 -32.71 14.58
N GLU A 409 -6.82 -33.95 14.73
CA GLU A 409 -5.47 -34.26 15.24
C GLU A 409 -4.40 -33.65 14.33
N ILE A 410 -4.48 -33.88 13.02
CA ILE A 410 -3.56 -33.28 12.03
C ILE A 410 -3.61 -31.75 12.10
N MET A 411 -4.80 -31.17 12.20
CA MET A 411 -4.95 -29.72 12.35
C MET A 411 -4.30 -29.19 13.64
N GLN A 412 -4.42 -29.89 14.78
CA GLN A 412 -3.81 -29.48 16.04
C GLN A 412 -2.29 -29.39 15.95
N GLU A 413 -1.67 -30.27 15.19
CA GLU A 413 -0.23 -30.27 14.96
C GLU A 413 0.21 -29.15 14.01
N LEU A 414 -0.53 -28.93 12.91
CA LEU A 414 -0.15 -27.98 11.87
C LEU A 414 -0.44 -26.52 12.28
N LYS A 415 -1.48 -26.26 13.09
CA LYS A 415 -1.85 -24.90 13.49
C LYS A 415 -0.85 -24.20 14.41
N LEU A 416 0.14 -24.93 14.94
CA LEU A 416 1.24 -24.34 15.71
C LEU A 416 2.16 -23.49 14.80
N GLU A 417 2.21 -23.81 13.50
CA GLU A 417 3.09 -23.17 12.53
C GLU A 417 2.32 -22.44 11.42
N TYR A 418 1.12 -22.93 11.08
CA TYR A 418 0.35 -22.45 9.95
C TYR A 418 -1.08 -22.06 10.32
N ASN A 419 -1.62 -21.04 9.65
CA ASN A 419 -3.05 -20.78 9.70
C ASN A 419 -3.78 -21.84 8.89
N CYS A 420 -4.53 -22.71 9.56
CA CYS A 420 -5.22 -23.86 8.99
C CYS A 420 -6.74 -23.61 8.90
N PHE A 421 -7.35 -24.09 7.82
CA PHE A 421 -8.80 -24.10 7.64
C PHE A 421 -9.34 -25.52 7.82
N TYR A 422 -10.51 -25.68 8.44
CA TYR A 422 -11.20 -26.95 8.60
C TYR A 422 -12.61 -26.87 8.07
N GLU A 423 -13.01 -27.83 7.23
CA GLU A 423 -14.38 -27.92 6.76
C GLU A 423 -14.77 -29.39 6.45
N GLU A 424 -15.99 -29.74 6.84
CA GLU A 424 -16.59 -31.05 6.64
C GLU A 424 -17.97 -31.03 5.98
N LYS A 425 -18.46 -29.81 5.61
CA LYS A 425 -19.77 -29.63 4.99
C LYS A 425 -19.63 -29.62 3.46
N ASP A 426 -20.58 -30.21 2.78
CA ASP A 426 -20.65 -30.35 1.31
C ASP A 426 -19.67 -31.39 0.70
N ALA A 427 -19.84 -31.66 -0.60
CA ALA A 427 -18.95 -32.56 -1.35
C ALA A 427 -17.51 -31.98 -1.43
N ILE A 428 -16.51 -32.87 -1.41
CA ILE A 428 -15.09 -32.49 -1.39
C ILE A 428 -14.71 -31.55 -2.54
N GLY A 429 -15.24 -31.77 -3.74
CA GLY A 429 -14.98 -30.90 -4.89
C GLY A 429 -15.44 -29.46 -4.69
N LYS A 430 -16.59 -29.23 -4.02
CA LYS A 430 -17.07 -27.86 -3.67
C LYS A 430 -16.15 -27.21 -2.65
N ARG A 431 -15.66 -27.98 -1.68
CA ARG A 431 -14.73 -27.48 -0.66
C ARG A 431 -13.38 -27.08 -1.28
N TYR A 432 -12.85 -27.86 -2.22
CA TYR A 432 -11.66 -27.48 -3.00
C TYR A 432 -11.84 -26.17 -3.74
N ARG A 433 -13.02 -25.96 -4.41
CA ARG A 433 -13.31 -24.73 -5.12
C ARG A 433 -13.32 -23.50 -4.23
N ARG A 434 -13.89 -23.63 -3.02
CA ARG A 434 -13.86 -22.54 -2.04
C ARG A 434 -12.43 -22.21 -1.59
N GLN A 435 -11.58 -23.22 -1.42
CA GLN A 435 -10.18 -23.00 -1.05
C GLN A 435 -9.36 -22.42 -2.20
N ASP A 436 -9.60 -22.84 -3.43
CA ASP A 436 -8.98 -22.23 -4.62
C ASP A 436 -9.33 -20.74 -4.71
N ALA A 437 -10.59 -20.39 -4.49
CA ALA A 437 -11.09 -19.01 -4.56
C ALA A 437 -10.47 -18.07 -3.49
N ILE A 438 -10.15 -18.58 -2.30
CA ILE A 438 -9.49 -17.77 -1.25
C ILE A 438 -7.96 -17.88 -1.29
N GLY A 439 -7.42 -18.71 -2.20
CA GLY A 439 -5.98 -18.81 -2.45
C GLY A 439 -5.23 -19.79 -1.53
N THR A 440 -5.92 -20.71 -0.85
CA THR A 440 -5.27 -21.75 -0.02
C THR A 440 -4.44 -22.68 -0.89
N PRO A 441 -3.10 -22.76 -0.70
CA PRO A 441 -2.22 -23.51 -1.61
C PRO A 441 -2.34 -25.02 -1.49
N PHE A 442 -2.70 -25.54 -0.30
CA PHE A 442 -2.71 -26.98 -0.03
C PHE A 442 -4.02 -27.39 0.64
N CYS A 443 -4.63 -28.46 0.10
CA CYS A 443 -5.77 -29.13 0.74
C CYS A 443 -5.36 -30.56 1.12
N ILE A 444 -5.54 -30.92 2.38
CA ILE A 444 -5.27 -32.24 2.91
C ILE A 444 -6.61 -32.97 3.09
N THR A 445 -6.79 -34.07 2.36
CA THR A 445 -8.00 -34.88 2.46
C THR A 445 -7.74 -36.14 3.27
N ILE A 446 -8.59 -36.36 4.27
CA ILE A 446 -8.59 -37.50 5.15
C ILE A 446 -9.74 -38.41 4.71
N ASP A 447 -9.43 -39.66 4.37
CA ASP A 447 -10.36 -40.67 3.87
C ASP A 447 -10.22 -42.00 4.64
N HIS A 448 -10.95 -43.05 4.23
CA HIS A 448 -10.90 -44.34 4.93
C HIS A 448 -9.54 -44.98 4.86
N GLN A 449 -8.80 -44.83 3.75
CA GLN A 449 -7.42 -45.38 3.65
C GLN A 449 -6.49 -44.73 4.68
N THR A 450 -6.75 -43.47 5.06
CA THR A 450 -5.96 -42.79 6.11
C THR A 450 -6.01 -43.53 7.45
N LEU A 451 -7.15 -44.18 7.76
CA LEU A 451 -7.30 -44.98 9.01
C LEU A 451 -6.46 -46.23 8.96
N GLU A 452 -6.27 -46.81 7.79
CA GLU A 452 -5.56 -48.06 7.59
C GLU A 452 -4.06 -47.87 7.56
N ASP A 453 -3.53 -46.93 6.77
CA ASP A 453 -2.11 -46.81 6.43
C ASP A 453 -1.45 -45.52 6.90
N LYS A 454 -2.17 -44.64 7.59
CA LYS A 454 -1.67 -43.32 8.05
C LYS A 454 -1.16 -42.42 6.92
N THR A 455 -1.78 -42.52 5.75
CA THR A 455 -1.52 -41.60 4.63
C THR A 455 -2.69 -40.67 4.40
N VAL A 456 -2.45 -39.54 3.76
CA VAL A 456 -3.46 -38.56 3.37
C VAL A 456 -3.27 -38.12 1.93
N THR A 457 -4.30 -37.56 1.31
CA THR A 457 -4.17 -36.96 -0.02
C THR A 457 -3.88 -35.47 0.13
N ILE A 458 -2.71 -35.00 -0.35
CA ILE A 458 -2.41 -33.60 -0.53
C ILE A 458 -2.81 -33.16 -1.94
N ARG A 459 -3.58 -32.08 -2.05
CA ARG A 459 -3.94 -31.45 -3.32
C ARG A 459 -3.31 -30.07 -3.42
N TYR A 460 -2.67 -29.81 -4.54
CA TYR A 460 -2.02 -28.57 -4.90
C TYR A 460 -3.01 -27.66 -5.65
N ARG A 461 -3.22 -26.41 -5.17
CA ARG A 461 -4.12 -25.44 -5.79
C ARG A 461 -3.75 -25.15 -7.25
N ASP A 462 -2.45 -24.94 -7.53
CA ASP A 462 -1.99 -24.33 -8.78
C ASP A 462 -2.19 -25.24 -10.00
N ASN A 463 -2.12 -26.56 -9.82
CA ASN A 463 -2.25 -27.51 -10.91
C ASN A 463 -3.32 -28.59 -10.66
N MET A 464 -4.04 -28.54 -9.53
CA MET A 464 -5.03 -29.51 -9.05
C MET A 464 -4.49 -30.94 -8.87
N GLN A 465 -3.18 -31.14 -8.97
CA GLN A 465 -2.59 -32.46 -8.75
C GLN A 465 -2.84 -32.93 -7.32
N GLN A 466 -3.01 -34.23 -7.19
CA GLN A 466 -3.23 -34.91 -5.92
C GLN A 466 -2.19 -36.02 -5.76
N GLU A 467 -1.63 -36.08 -4.57
CA GLU A 467 -0.59 -37.08 -4.23
C GLU A 467 -0.94 -37.70 -2.89
N ARG A 468 -0.70 -39.01 -2.79
CA ARG A 468 -0.85 -39.75 -1.53
C ARG A 468 0.47 -39.74 -0.76
N ILE A 469 0.45 -39.21 0.46
CA ILE A 469 1.65 -39.02 1.27
C ILE A 469 1.42 -39.51 2.71
N ALA A 470 2.47 -39.95 3.39
CA ALA A 470 2.39 -40.27 4.81
C ALA A 470 2.15 -39.01 5.65
N ILE A 471 1.30 -39.06 6.68
CA ILE A 471 1.03 -37.97 7.61
C ILE A 471 2.34 -37.43 8.20
N SER A 472 3.29 -38.27 8.53
CA SER A 472 4.60 -37.91 9.09
C SER A 472 5.44 -36.98 8.18
N ARG A 473 5.18 -36.98 6.86
CA ARG A 473 5.88 -36.12 5.89
C ARG A 473 5.22 -34.77 5.65
N LEU A 474 4.00 -34.55 6.17
CA LEU A 474 3.26 -33.30 5.93
C LEU A 474 4.06 -32.06 6.34
N LYS A 475 4.64 -32.03 7.53
CA LYS A 475 5.39 -30.86 8.03
C LYS A 475 6.60 -30.55 7.14
N GLU A 476 7.34 -31.58 6.70
CA GLU A 476 8.50 -31.41 5.83
C GLU A 476 8.09 -30.78 4.47
N ILE A 477 7.03 -31.32 3.85
CA ILE A 477 6.53 -30.84 2.55
C ILE A 477 6.02 -29.41 2.68
N LEU A 478 5.20 -29.12 3.68
CA LEU A 478 4.65 -27.79 3.90
C LEU A 478 5.75 -26.77 4.21
N ALA A 479 6.72 -27.10 5.05
CA ALA A 479 7.85 -26.22 5.37
C ALA A 479 8.70 -25.88 4.15
N SER A 480 8.88 -26.83 3.23
CA SER A 480 9.60 -26.60 1.98
C SER A 480 8.86 -25.65 1.05
N GLU A 481 7.52 -25.68 1.04
CA GLU A 481 6.68 -24.91 0.13
C GLU A 481 6.25 -23.53 0.71
N ILE A 482 5.97 -23.49 2.02
CA ILE A 482 5.48 -22.30 2.72
C ILE A 482 6.65 -21.63 3.44
N SER A 483 7.55 -21.00 2.69
CA SER A 483 8.78 -20.43 3.24
C SER A 483 8.97 -18.99 2.81
N TRP A 484 9.32 -18.12 3.77
CA TRP A 484 9.77 -16.76 3.47
C TRP A 484 11.04 -16.76 2.62
N ALA A 485 11.91 -17.73 2.79
CA ALA A 485 13.13 -17.85 1.99
C ALA A 485 12.82 -17.97 0.49
N LYS A 486 11.77 -18.73 0.11
CA LYS A 486 11.33 -18.82 -1.30
C LYS A 486 10.92 -17.49 -1.91
N LEU A 487 10.37 -16.58 -1.09
CA LEU A 487 9.88 -15.28 -1.57
C LEU A 487 10.94 -14.17 -1.42
N LEU A 488 11.87 -14.29 -0.47
CA LEU A 488 12.87 -13.25 -0.17
C LEU A 488 14.27 -13.54 -0.78
N ALA A 489 14.58 -14.80 -1.09
CA ALA A 489 15.82 -15.17 -1.78
C ALA A 489 15.73 -14.92 -3.28
#